data_59f47a5b3c69c8eaf0970ad59a6e2f90
#
_entry.id   59f47a5b3c69c8eaf0970ad59a6e2f90
#
_cell.length_a   1.000
_cell.length_b   1.000
_cell.length_c   1.000
_cell.angle_alpha   90.00
_cell.angle_beta   90.00
_cell.angle_gamma   90.00
#
_symmetry.space_group_name_H-M   'P 1'
#
loop_
_entity.id
_entity.type
_entity.pdbx_description
1 polymer ?
#
loop_
_entity_poly.entity_id
_entity_poly.type
_entity_poly.pdbx_seq_one_letter_code
_entity_poly.pdbx_strand_id
1 'polypeptide(L)'
;LMNIQFAVKGNEIYILEVNPRASRTIPFVSKATGIPFAKIAAKALVGMSLKEMGIPSEIELPHMAVKEAVFPFDRFRGVDTLLGPEMKSTGEVMGIDEDFGRAYAKAQTSANNTIPLKGNVFISLKDKDKPALPPLVSKLISFGFSITATSGTASFLRKHGLNVKRVNKVDEERPNIVDLIKNKEINFIINTVSGAKAQKDSFALREAALQHKVTYTTTIAGAKATINAIEVLLKEQINIKSLQRYHGARLGIQNPVVSGNPPTREHKVQNTD
;
A
#
# COMPACT_ATOMS: atom_id res chain seq x y z
N LEU A 1 13.37 1.43 24.15
CA LEU A 1 12.40 1.44 23.06
C LEU A 1 11.00 1.25 23.59
N MET A 2 10.05 2.00 23.04
CA MET A 2 8.62 1.84 23.34
C MET A 2 7.79 2.08 22.09
N ASN A 3 6.62 1.49 22.04
CA ASN A 3 5.61 1.73 21.01
C ASN A 3 4.38 2.35 21.68
N ILE A 4 3.92 3.48 21.21
CA ILE A 4 2.78 4.20 21.78
C ILE A 4 1.70 4.34 20.71
N GLN A 5 0.46 4.00 21.04
CA GLN A 5 -0.70 4.22 20.20
C GLN A 5 -1.47 5.42 20.69
N PHE A 6 -1.81 6.31 19.77
CA PHE A 6 -2.55 7.53 20.03
C PHE A 6 -3.88 7.55 19.28
N ALA A 7 -4.88 8.18 19.86
CA ALA A 7 -6.06 8.68 19.13
C ALA A 7 -6.06 10.20 19.17
N VAL A 8 -6.47 10.82 18.06
CA VAL A 8 -6.55 12.28 17.93
C VAL A 8 -8.00 12.68 17.62
N LYS A 9 -8.56 13.59 18.41
CA LYS A 9 -9.89 14.16 18.21
C LYS A 9 -9.80 15.68 18.27
N GLY A 10 -9.91 16.34 17.11
CA GLY A 10 -9.62 17.78 17.04
C GLY A 10 -8.17 18.05 17.42
N ASN A 11 -7.94 18.85 18.47
CA ASN A 11 -6.62 19.17 19.01
C ASN A 11 -6.22 18.33 20.24
N GLU A 12 -7.08 17.40 20.64
CA GLU A 12 -6.83 16.55 21.82
C GLU A 12 -6.13 15.24 21.39
N ILE A 13 -5.10 14.84 22.15
CA ILE A 13 -4.34 13.63 21.94
C ILE A 13 -4.60 12.68 23.12
N TYR A 14 -5.07 11.49 22.83
CA TYR A 14 -5.33 10.43 23.80
C TYR A 14 -4.31 9.30 23.62
N ILE A 15 -3.69 8.87 24.71
CA ILE A 15 -2.86 7.67 24.73
C ILE A 15 -3.79 6.47 24.89
N LEU A 16 -3.80 5.57 23.91
CA LEU A 16 -4.58 4.34 23.96
C LEU A 16 -3.78 3.20 24.62
N GLU A 17 -2.51 3.07 24.26
CA GLU A 17 -1.66 1.97 24.70
C GLU A 17 -0.18 2.38 24.67
N VAL A 18 0.58 1.91 25.65
CA VAL A 18 2.04 2.03 25.70
C VAL A 18 2.64 0.64 25.85
N ASN A 19 3.46 0.23 24.91
CA ASN A 19 4.20 -1.03 24.94
C ASN A 19 5.69 -0.74 25.15
N PRO A 20 6.24 -0.94 26.38
CA PRO A 20 7.65 -0.66 26.67
C PRO A 20 8.56 -1.80 26.16
N ARG A 21 8.52 -2.06 24.90
CA ARG A 21 9.30 -3.08 24.20
C ARG A 21 9.59 -2.67 22.77
N ALA A 22 10.54 -3.32 22.12
CA ALA A 22 10.75 -3.22 20.70
C ALA A 22 9.50 -3.70 19.92
N SER A 23 9.19 -3.07 18.81
CA SER A 23 8.12 -3.45 17.88
C SER A 23 8.70 -3.78 16.51
N ARG A 24 7.88 -4.29 15.60
CA ARG A 24 8.26 -4.50 14.18
C ARG A 24 8.66 -3.19 13.49
N THR A 25 8.24 -2.04 14.00
CA THR A 25 8.64 -0.73 13.48
C THR A 25 10.16 -0.47 13.64
N ILE A 26 10.82 -1.05 14.64
CA ILE A 26 12.25 -0.83 14.88
C ILE A 26 13.13 -1.32 13.72
N PRO A 27 13.00 -2.55 13.20
CA PRO A 27 13.72 -2.95 12.00
C PRO A 27 13.41 -2.09 10.76
N PHE A 28 12.15 -1.69 10.59
CA PHE A 28 11.74 -0.79 9.51
C PHE A 28 12.45 0.55 9.61
N VAL A 29 12.35 1.24 10.74
CA VAL A 29 12.99 2.55 10.95
C VAL A 29 14.52 2.45 10.86
N SER A 30 15.11 1.39 11.41
CA SER A 30 16.56 1.17 11.30
C SER A 30 17.01 1.03 9.84
N LYS A 31 16.26 0.31 9.02
CA LYS A 31 16.55 0.17 7.59
C LYS A 31 16.27 1.46 6.81
N ALA A 32 15.22 2.19 7.16
CA ALA A 32 14.89 3.44 6.51
C ALA A 32 15.95 4.53 6.80
N THR A 33 16.43 4.63 8.03
CA THR A 33 17.35 5.69 8.48
C THR A 33 18.83 5.32 8.35
N GLY A 34 19.16 4.03 8.28
CA GLY A 34 20.54 3.54 8.40
C GLY A 34 21.06 3.50 9.85
N ILE A 35 20.23 3.84 10.84
CA ILE A 35 20.62 3.91 12.25
C ILE A 35 20.21 2.59 12.95
N PRO A 36 21.16 1.87 13.59
CA PRO A 36 20.91 0.58 14.20
C PRO A 36 20.23 0.72 15.58
N PHE A 37 18.95 1.11 15.62
CA PHE A 37 18.22 1.42 16.86
C PHE A 37 18.22 0.28 17.90
N ALA A 38 18.22 -0.98 17.47
CA ALA A 38 18.32 -2.10 18.41
C ALA A 38 19.67 -2.13 19.14
N LYS A 39 20.79 -1.85 18.45
CA LYS A 39 22.11 -1.75 19.09
C LYS A 39 22.19 -0.54 20.03
N ILE A 40 21.62 0.59 19.62
CA ILE A 40 21.54 1.80 20.44
C ILE A 40 20.75 1.52 21.72
N ALA A 41 19.60 0.88 21.59
CA ALA A 41 18.78 0.51 22.75
C ALA A 41 19.51 -0.41 23.72
N ALA A 42 20.25 -1.42 23.23
CA ALA A 42 21.05 -2.32 24.06
C ALA A 42 22.13 -1.53 24.83
N LYS A 43 22.84 -0.60 24.19
CA LYS A 43 23.83 0.26 24.84
C LYS A 43 23.20 1.19 25.89
N ALA A 44 22.02 1.77 25.60
CA ALA A 44 21.30 2.60 26.54
C ALA A 44 20.86 1.83 27.78
N LEU A 45 20.46 0.55 27.63
CA LEU A 45 20.08 -0.31 28.76
C LEU A 45 21.26 -0.62 29.71
N VAL A 46 22.49 -0.58 29.22
CA VAL A 46 23.71 -0.74 30.07
C VAL A 46 24.30 0.61 30.51
N GLY A 47 23.55 1.70 30.37
CA GLY A 47 23.85 2.99 30.96
C GLY A 47 24.50 4.03 30.03
N MET A 48 24.75 3.73 28.74
CA MET A 48 25.27 4.75 27.82
C MET A 48 24.18 5.76 27.47
N SER A 49 24.49 7.05 27.53
CA SER A 49 23.56 8.10 27.13
C SER A 49 23.47 8.24 25.62
N LEU A 50 22.32 8.71 25.08
CA LEU A 50 22.15 8.96 23.65
C LEU A 50 23.14 10.00 23.12
N LYS A 51 23.53 10.96 23.98
CA LYS A 51 24.52 11.99 23.65
C LYS A 51 25.92 11.39 23.41
N GLU A 52 26.35 10.47 24.31
CA GLU A 52 27.63 9.76 24.15
C GLU A 52 27.66 8.88 22.90
N MET A 53 26.50 8.35 22.48
CA MET A 53 26.36 7.56 21.26
C MET A 53 26.28 8.41 20.00
N GLY A 54 26.27 9.74 20.09
CA GLY A 54 26.21 10.65 18.95
C GLY A 54 24.91 10.56 18.15
N ILE A 55 23.78 10.21 18.81
CA ILE A 55 22.48 10.07 18.11
C ILE A 55 21.92 11.48 17.85
N PRO A 56 21.61 11.82 16.58
CA PRO A 56 21.03 13.09 16.25
C PRO A 56 19.61 13.22 16.81
N SER A 57 19.21 14.42 17.21
CA SER A 57 17.84 14.72 17.68
C SER A 57 16.80 14.60 16.57
N GLU A 58 17.20 14.95 15.33
CA GLU A 58 16.36 14.88 14.14
C GLU A 58 17.10 14.16 13.01
N ILE A 59 16.35 13.44 12.20
CA ILE A 59 16.87 12.66 11.07
C ILE A 59 16.08 13.03 9.82
N GLU A 60 16.72 13.80 8.96
CA GLU A 60 16.19 14.07 7.62
C GLU A 60 16.63 12.99 6.65
N LEU A 61 15.71 12.49 5.84
CA LEU A 61 15.96 11.46 4.85
C LEU A 61 15.78 12.01 3.43
N PRO A 62 16.73 11.78 2.51
CA PRO A 62 16.58 12.18 1.11
C PRO A 62 15.68 11.22 0.31
N HIS A 63 15.02 10.29 0.98
CA HIS A 63 14.18 9.25 0.38
C HIS A 63 12.93 9.00 1.21
N MET A 64 11.94 8.37 0.56
CA MET A 64 10.71 7.91 1.18
C MET A 64 10.82 6.43 1.52
N ALA A 65 10.29 6.04 2.68
CA ALA A 65 10.17 4.65 3.07
C ALA A 65 8.70 4.33 3.40
N VAL A 66 8.14 3.32 2.76
CA VAL A 66 6.77 2.86 2.94
C VAL A 66 6.78 1.50 3.58
N LYS A 67 6.06 1.35 4.70
CA LYS A 67 5.82 0.08 5.36
C LYS A 67 4.45 -0.46 4.96
N GLU A 68 4.41 -1.69 4.46
CA GLU A 68 3.18 -2.36 4.08
C GLU A 68 3.01 -3.65 4.89
N ALA A 69 1.80 -3.90 5.38
CA ALA A 69 1.48 -5.12 6.10
C ALA A 69 1.21 -6.28 5.13
N VAL A 70 1.69 -7.46 5.48
CA VAL A 70 1.42 -8.68 4.70
C VAL A 70 0.30 -9.46 5.36
N PHE A 71 -0.77 -9.72 4.60
CA PHE A 71 -1.94 -10.45 5.06
C PHE A 71 -2.08 -11.79 4.32
N PRO A 72 -2.26 -12.93 5.01
CA PRO A 72 -2.40 -14.24 4.39
C PRO A 72 -3.85 -14.56 4.00
N PHE A 73 -4.66 -13.56 3.65
CA PHE A 73 -6.09 -13.75 3.38
C PHE A 73 -6.36 -14.70 2.22
N ASP A 74 -5.47 -14.76 1.24
CA ASP A 74 -5.55 -15.66 0.09
C ASP A 74 -5.42 -17.15 0.45
N ARG A 75 -4.88 -17.46 1.64
CA ARG A 75 -4.71 -18.83 2.14
C ARG A 75 -5.94 -19.38 2.86
N PHE A 76 -6.87 -18.51 3.24
CA PHE A 76 -8.03 -18.86 4.03
C PHE A 76 -9.33 -18.47 3.31
N ARG A 77 -10.09 -19.45 2.85
CA ARG A 77 -11.38 -19.21 2.20
C ARG A 77 -12.42 -18.69 3.21
N GLY A 78 -13.24 -17.74 2.78
CA GLY A 78 -14.33 -17.19 3.58
C GLY A 78 -13.92 -16.22 4.68
N VAL A 79 -12.64 -15.81 4.75
CA VAL A 79 -12.18 -14.80 5.69
C VAL A 79 -12.44 -13.42 5.12
N ASP A 80 -13.08 -12.53 5.89
CA ASP A 80 -13.24 -11.13 5.51
C ASP A 80 -11.90 -10.39 5.60
N THR A 81 -11.57 -9.66 4.53
CA THR A 81 -10.39 -8.78 4.46
C THR A 81 -10.56 -7.50 5.25
N LEU A 82 -11.75 -7.26 5.82
CA LEU A 82 -11.99 -6.09 6.67
C LEU A 82 -11.11 -6.17 7.92
N LEU A 83 -10.36 -5.11 8.16
CA LEU A 83 -9.50 -5.00 9.34
C LEU A 83 -10.33 -4.59 10.56
N GLY A 84 -10.09 -5.27 11.66
CA GLY A 84 -10.62 -5.02 12.99
C GLY A 84 -9.50 -4.72 13.99
N PRO A 85 -9.80 -4.75 15.30
CA PRO A 85 -8.81 -4.52 16.34
C PRO A 85 -7.78 -5.64 16.48
N GLU A 86 -8.11 -6.86 16.03
CA GLU A 86 -7.18 -7.98 16.10
C GLU A 86 -6.10 -7.88 15.01
N MET A 87 -4.89 -8.29 15.35
CA MET A 87 -3.79 -8.37 14.40
C MET A 87 -3.99 -9.54 13.44
N LYS A 88 -4.20 -9.24 12.14
CA LYS A 88 -4.34 -10.24 11.06
C LYS A 88 -3.09 -10.36 10.19
N SER A 89 -2.14 -9.45 10.32
CA SER A 89 -0.90 -9.48 9.53
C SER A 89 0.07 -10.55 10.01
N THR A 90 0.73 -11.23 9.08
CA THR A 90 1.79 -12.22 9.36
C THR A 90 3.18 -11.62 9.32
N GLY A 91 3.33 -10.44 8.75
CA GLY A 91 4.58 -9.73 8.60
C GLY A 91 4.39 -8.35 8.04
N GLU A 92 5.49 -7.70 7.73
CA GLU A 92 5.54 -6.40 7.07
C GLU A 92 6.74 -6.33 6.14
N VAL A 93 6.59 -5.56 5.07
CA VAL A 93 7.62 -5.31 4.07
C VAL A 93 7.89 -3.82 3.95
N MET A 94 8.99 -3.47 3.29
CA MET A 94 9.39 -2.09 3.08
C MET A 94 9.64 -1.82 1.59
N GLY A 95 9.05 -0.73 1.10
CA GLY A 95 9.48 -0.06 -0.13
C GLY A 95 10.28 1.18 0.21
N ILE A 96 11.37 1.42 -0.50
CA ILE A 96 12.22 2.60 -0.33
C ILE A 96 12.59 3.17 -1.69
N ASP A 97 12.39 4.48 -1.88
CA ASP A 97 12.79 5.22 -3.08
C ASP A 97 12.87 6.73 -2.80
N GLU A 98 13.41 7.48 -3.74
CA GLU A 98 13.44 8.94 -3.69
C GLU A 98 12.04 9.55 -3.85
N ASP A 99 11.13 8.85 -4.54
CA ASP A 99 9.73 9.23 -4.79
C ASP A 99 8.75 8.33 -4.04
N PHE A 100 7.68 8.94 -3.49
CA PHE A 100 6.67 8.21 -2.73
C PHE A 100 5.94 7.15 -3.59
N GLY A 101 5.60 7.47 -4.83
CA GLY A 101 4.88 6.53 -5.71
C GLY A 101 5.70 5.27 -6.00
N ARG A 102 7.01 5.43 -6.24
CA ARG A 102 7.95 4.30 -6.40
C ARG A 102 8.14 3.52 -5.11
N ALA A 103 8.32 4.20 -3.97
CA ALA A 103 8.45 3.55 -2.67
C ALA A 103 7.17 2.75 -2.35
N TYR A 104 5.99 3.32 -2.59
CA TYR A 104 4.72 2.63 -2.40
C TYR A 104 4.57 1.43 -3.35
N ALA A 105 4.91 1.57 -4.63
CA ALA A 105 4.86 0.48 -5.60
C ALA A 105 5.77 -0.69 -5.18
N LYS A 106 6.99 -0.40 -4.71
CA LYS A 106 7.92 -1.41 -4.17
C LYS A 106 7.34 -2.12 -2.95
N ALA A 107 6.70 -1.39 -2.02
CA ALA A 107 6.06 -1.96 -0.85
C ALA A 107 4.91 -2.88 -1.25
N GLN A 108 4.03 -2.46 -2.16
CA GLN A 108 2.90 -3.27 -2.65
C GLN A 108 3.40 -4.54 -3.34
N THR A 109 4.37 -4.44 -4.25
CA THR A 109 4.96 -5.60 -4.92
C THR A 109 5.58 -6.58 -3.91
N SER A 110 6.28 -6.07 -2.89
CA SER A 110 6.88 -6.89 -1.83
C SER A 110 5.84 -7.57 -0.93
N ALA A 111 4.63 -7.01 -0.84
CA ALA A 111 3.47 -7.61 -0.15
C ALA A 111 2.65 -8.54 -1.06
N ASN A 112 3.11 -8.84 -2.28
CA ASN A 112 2.41 -9.59 -3.33
C ASN A 112 1.10 -8.93 -3.82
N ASN A 113 0.99 -7.62 -3.66
CA ASN A 113 -0.10 -6.83 -4.22
C ASN A 113 0.29 -6.32 -5.61
N THR A 114 -0.56 -6.57 -6.61
CA THR A 114 -0.34 -6.09 -7.97
C THR A 114 -0.90 -4.69 -8.14
N ILE A 115 -0.16 -3.78 -8.76
CA ILE A 115 -0.66 -2.47 -9.18
C ILE A 115 -1.00 -2.56 -10.66
N PRO A 116 -2.27 -2.40 -11.08
CA PRO A 116 -2.64 -2.46 -12.48
C PRO A 116 -2.18 -1.19 -13.23
N LEU A 117 -1.68 -1.36 -14.44
CA LEU A 117 -1.25 -0.25 -15.30
C LEU A 117 -2.24 0.07 -16.43
N LYS A 118 -3.29 -0.72 -16.57
CA LYS A 118 -4.38 -0.56 -17.54
C LYS A 118 -5.61 -1.34 -17.10
N GLY A 119 -6.72 -1.09 -17.75
CA GLY A 119 -7.95 -1.85 -17.56
C GLY A 119 -9.10 -1.01 -17.04
N ASN A 120 -9.95 -1.60 -16.24
CA ASN A 120 -11.18 -0.98 -15.72
C ASN A 120 -11.14 -0.83 -14.21
N VAL A 121 -11.47 0.37 -13.74
CA VAL A 121 -11.55 0.70 -12.31
C VAL A 121 -13.00 0.72 -11.88
N PHE A 122 -13.35 -0.08 -10.88
CA PHE A 122 -14.65 -0.01 -10.23
C PHE A 122 -14.61 0.94 -9.04
N ILE A 123 -15.61 1.83 -8.95
CA ILE A 123 -15.69 2.84 -7.89
C ILE A 123 -17.07 2.82 -7.23
N SER A 124 -17.08 2.64 -5.90
CA SER A 124 -18.27 2.75 -5.08
C SER A 124 -17.93 3.46 -3.77
N LEU A 125 -18.38 4.69 -3.61
CA LEU A 125 -18.05 5.51 -2.45
C LEU A 125 -19.28 5.96 -1.67
N LYS A 126 -19.10 6.07 -0.35
CA LYS A 126 -20.04 6.80 0.51
C LYS A 126 -20.04 8.29 0.14
N ASP A 127 -21.16 8.97 0.38
CA ASP A 127 -21.37 10.36 -0.08
C ASP A 127 -20.30 11.34 0.42
N LYS A 128 -19.87 11.19 1.67
CA LYS A 128 -18.81 12.01 2.28
C LYS A 128 -17.49 12.02 1.50
N ASP A 129 -17.17 10.92 0.82
CA ASP A 129 -15.89 10.74 0.12
C ASP A 129 -15.96 11.15 -1.36
N LYS A 130 -17.17 11.27 -1.93
CA LYS A 130 -17.37 11.60 -3.35
C LYS A 130 -16.71 12.90 -3.82
N PRO A 131 -16.70 14.00 -3.03
CA PRO A 131 -16.05 15.26 -3.46
C PRO A 131 -14.58 15.11 -3.84
N ALA A 132 -13.89 14.12 -3.30
CA ALA A 132 -12.48 13.87 -3.61
C ALA A 132 -12.24 13.10 -4.94
N LEU A 133 -13.33 12.57 -5.56
CA LEU A 133 -13.23 11.69 -6.73
C LEU A 133 -12.85 12.37 -8.05
N PRO A 134 -13.43 13.52 -8.44
CA PRO A 134 -13.27 14.02 -9.80
C PRO A 134 -11.82 14.12 -10.26
N PRO A 135 -10.88 14.71 -9.48
CA PRO A 135 -9.48 14.78 -9.92
C PRO A 135 -8.81 13.40 -10.01
N LEU A 136 -9.17 12.45 -9.15
CA LEU A 136 -8.62 11.10 -9.18
C LEU A 136 -9.10 10.32 -10.40
N VAL A 137 -10.38 10.44 -10.73
CA VAL A 137 -10.97 9.78 -11.89
C VAL A 137 -10.46 10.38 -13.19
N SER A 138 -10.36 11.72 -13.28
CA SER A 138 -9.74 12.38 -14.44
C SER A 138 -8.33 11.88 -14.69
N LYS A 139 -7.54 11.71 -13.63
CA LYS A 139 -6.18 11.19 -13.71
C LYS A 139 -6.15 9.72 -14.19
N LEU A 140 -7.04 8.87 -13.69
CA LEU A 140 -7.15 7.48 -14.16
C LEU A 140 -7.55 7.40 -15.62
N ILE A 141 -8.49 8.24 -16.07
CA ILE A 141 -8.90 8.31 -17.50
C ILE A 141 -7.73 8.77 -18.36
N SER A 142 -6.94 9.76 -17.92
CA SER A 142 -5.75 10.21 -18.67
C SER A 142 -4.67 9.14 -18.80
N PHE A 143 -4.66 8.17 -17.90
CA PHE A 143 -3.79 6.97 -17.96
C PHE A 143 -4.37 5.82 -18.81
N GLY A 144 -5.55 6.03 -19.41
CA GLY A 144 -6.18 5.04 -20.28
C GLY A 144 -7.07 4.02 -19.55
N PHE A 145 -7.41 4.24 -18.28
CA PHE A 145 -8.36 3.39 -17.59
C PHE A 145 -9.81 3.71 -17.97
N SER A 146 -10.62 2.70 -18.13
CA SER A 146 -12.08 2.83 -18.15
C SER A 146 -12.62 2.85 -16.73
N ILE A 147 -13.75 3.53 -16.52
CA ILE A 147 -14.33 3.72 -15.20
C ILE A 147 -15.73 3.12 -15.16
N THR A 148 -15.95 2.27 -14.17
CA THR A 148 -17.24 1.66 -13.86
C THR A 148 -17.63 2.03 -12.43
N ALA A 149 -18.88 2.40 -12.16
CA ALA A 149 -19.30 2.82 -10.84
C ALA A 149 -20.73 2.42 -10.53
N THR A 150 -21.07 2.31 -9.22
CA THR A 150 -22.44 2.16 -8.75
C THR A 150 -23.28 3.38 -9.09
N SER A 151 -24.61 3.22 -9.18
CA SER A 151 -25.55 4.24 -9.66
C SER A 151 -25.31 5.64 -9.05
N GLY A 152 -25.24 5.77 -7.72
CA GLY A 152 -25.03 7.07 -7.06
C GLY A 152 -23.66 7.68 -7.34
N THR A 153 -22.59 6.87 -7.41
CA THR A 153 -21.23 7.33 -7.74
C THR A 153 -21.12 7.69 -9.22
N ALA A 154 -21.73 6.91 -10.12
CA ALA A 154 -21.74 7.19 -11.55
C ALA A 154 -22.50 8.50 -11.86
N SER A 155 -23.66 8.72 -11.23
CA SER A 155 -24.44 9.96 -11.38
C SER A 155 -23.64 11.17 -10.89
N PHE A 156 -22.94 11.05 -9.77
CA PHE A 156 -22.08 12.12 -9.27
C PHE A 156 -20.95 12.45 -10.24
N LEU A 157 -20.21 11.46 -10.74
CA LEU A 157 -19.10 11.67 -11.66
C LEU A 157 -19.54 12.23 -13.02
N ARG A 158 -20.69 11.78 -13.55
CA ARG A 158 -21.26 12.32 -14.80
C ARG A 158 -21.65 13.78 -14.68
N LYS A 159 -22.17 14.23 -13.54
CA LYS A 159 -22.43 15.66 -13.26
C LYS A 159 -21.16 16.52 -13.30
N HIS A 160 -19.99 15.90 -13.10
CA HIS A 160 -18.68 16.56 -13.22
C HIS A 160 -18.04 16.35 -14.61
N GLY A 161 -18.81 15.93 -15.62
CA GLY A 161 -18.34 15.80 -17.00
C GLY A 161 -17.51 14.54 -17.27
N LEU A 162 -17.49 13.57 -16.37
CA LEU A 162 -16.67 12.36 -16.52
C LEU A 162 -17.48 11.20 -17.11
N ASN A 163 -16.90 10.53 -18.10
CA ASN A 163 -17.54 9.37 -18.75
C ASN A 163 -17.36 8.12 -17.87
N VAL A 164 -18.47 7.58 -17.36
CA VAL A 164 -18.48 6.47 -16.41
C VAL A 164 -19.58 5.48 -16.77
N LYS A 165 -19.23 4.18 -16.87
CA LYS A 165 -20.20 3.09 -17.02
C LYS A 165 -20.88 2.81 -15.69
N ARG A 166 -22.21 2.67 -15.69
CA ARG A 166 -22.96 2.23 -14.52
C ARG A 166 -22.93 0.70 -14.42
N VAL A 167 -22.84 0.19 -13.19
CA VAL A 167 -23.02 -1.24 -12.87
C VAL A 167 -23.91 -1.38 -11.64
N ASN A 168 -24.61 -2.50 -11.56
CA ASN A 168 -25.43 -2.86 -10.43
C ASN A 168 -24.56 -3.29 -9.23
N LYS A 169 -25.06 -3.03 -8.01
CA LYS A 169 -24.45 -3.52 -6.77
C LYS A 169 -24.61 -5.04 -6.64
N VAL A 170 -24.00 -5.61 -5.60
CA VAL A 170 -24.02 -7.04 -5.31
C VAL A 170 -25.43 -7.59 -5.10
N ASP A 171 -26.30 -6.82 -4.47
CA ASP A 171 -27.68 -7.13 -4.08
C ASP A 171 -28.73 -6.69 -5.13
N GLU A 172 -28.28 -6.11 -6.23
CA GLU A 172 -29.14 -5.70 -7.36
C GLU A 172 -29.16 -6.78 -8.46
N GLU A 173 -29.92 -6.53 -9.55
CA GLU A 173 -30.04 -7.42 -10.70
C GLU A 173 -28.69 -7.74 -11.37
N ARG A 174 -28.61 -8.91 -12.01
CA ARG A 174 -27.46 -9.32 -12.79
C ARG A 174 -27.51 -8.76 -14.23
N PRO A 175 -26.36 -8.47 -14.85
CA PRO A 175 -25.00 -8.60 -14.30
C PRO A 175 -24.68 -7.51 -13.27
N ASN A 176 -24.05 -7.91 -12.17
CA ASN A 176 -23.59 -7.01 -11.12
C ASN A 176 -22.06 -6.98 -11.03
N ILE A 177 -21.51 -6.22 -10.08
CA ILE A 177 -20.06 -6.02 -9.95
C ILE A 177 -19.30 -7.34 -9.68
N VAL A 178 -19.89 -8.30 -8.96
CA VAL A 178 -19.23 -9.59 -8.70
C VAL A 178 -19.08 -10.39 -9.99
N ASP A 179 -20.08 -10.32 -10.90
CA ASP A 179 -19.99 -10.96 -12.20
C ASP A 179 -18.85 -10.36 -13.05
N LEU A 180 -18.68 -9.02 -13.04
CA LEU A 180 -17.60 -8.34 -13.75
C LEU A 180 -16.22 -8.72 -13.19
N ILE A 181 -16.10 -8.89 -11.87
CA ILE A 181 -14.84 -9.33 -11.24
C ILE A 181 -14.52 -10.77 -11.67
N LYS A 182 -15.49 -11.68 -11.61
CA LYS A 182 -15.34 -13.09 -12.04
C LYS A 182 -14.95 -13.20 -13.51
N ASN A 183 -15.50 -12.34 -14.35
CA ASN A 183 -15.17 -12.25 -15.77
C ASN A 183 -13.81 -11.57 -16.05
N LYS A 184 -13.07 -11.14 -15.00
CA LYS A 184 -11.79 -10.42 -15.11
C LYS A 184 -11.90 -9.07 -15.85
N GLU A 185 -13.07 -8.45 -15.81
CA GLU A 185 -13.33 -7.14 -16.42
C GLU A 185 -12.91 -5.98 -15.50
N ILE A 186 -12.61 -6.23 -14.22
CA ILE A 186 -12.21 -5.23 -13.24
C ILE A 186 -10.77 -5.50 -12.78
N ASN A 187 -9.93 -4.46 -12.81
CA ASN A 187 -8.51 -4.54 -12.46
C ASN A 187 -8.18 -3.78 -11.17
N PHE A 188 -8.99 -2.78 -10.82
CA PHE A 188 -8.81 -1.98 -9.61
C PHE A 188 -10.16 -1.63 -8.99
N ILE A 189 -10.25 -1.70 -7.67
CA ILE A 189 -11.47 -1.40 -6.90
C ILE A 189 -11.17 -0.31 -5.89
N ILE A 190 -11.96 0.75 -5.92
CA ILE A 190 -12.00 1.81 -4.90
C ILE A 190 -13.38 1.76 -4.25
N ASN A 191 -13.45 1.20 -3.03
CA ASN A 191 -14.72 1.00 -2.35
C ASN A 191 -14.64 1.50 -0.90
N THR A 192 -15.27 2.65 -0.61
CA THR A 192 -15.38 3.15 0.76
C THR A 192 -16.80 2.94 1.27
N VAL A 193 -16.92 2.25 2.39
CA VAL A 193 -18.20 1.93 3.02
C VAL A 193 -18.33 2.61 4.38
N SER A 194 -19.57 2.85 4.82
CA SER A 194 -19.87 3.38 6.15
C SER A 194 -21.08 2.65 6.73
N GLY A 195 -20.94 2.19 7.98
CA GLY A 195 -21.97 1.48 8.72
C GLY A 195 -21.96 -0.04 8.46
N ALA A 196 -22.46 -0.79 9.46
CA ALA A 196 -22.43 -2.25 9.49
C ALA A 196 -23.15 -2.91 8.30
N LYS A 197 -24.28 -2.35 7.87
CA LYS A 197 -25.04 -2.88 6.71
C LYS A 197 -24.20 -2.79 5.43
N ALA A 198 -23.67 -1.60 5.11
CA ALA A 198 -22.85 -1.42 3.91
C ALA A 198 -21.56 -2.27 3.92
N GLN A 199 -20.98 -2.50 5.10
CA GLN A 199 -19.84 -3.42 5.27
C GLN A 199 -20.23 -4.85 4.94
N LYS A 200 -21.40 -5.31 5.41
CA LYS A 200 -21.93 -6.66 5.12
C LYS A 200 -22.27 -6.80 3.64
N ASP A 201 -22.94 -5.83 3.04
CA ASP A 201 -23.31 -5.85 1.62
C ASP A 201 -22.07 -5.87 0.70
N SER A 202 -20.95 -5.30 1.16
CA SER A 202 -19.67 -5.32 0.42
C SER A 202 -18.81 -6.57 0.66
N PHE A 203 -19.25 -7.52 1.46
CA PHE A 203 -18.46 -8.74 1.75
C PHE A 203 -18.18 -9.56 0.48
N ALA A 204 -19.22 -9.88 -0.30
CA ALA A 204 -19.06 -10.65 -1.53
C ALA A 204 -18.15 -9.94 -2.57
N LEU A 205 -18.17 -8.60 -2.59
CA LEU A 205 -17.26 -7.81 -3.41
C LEU A 205 -15.80 -8.00 -2.96
N ARG A 206 -15.53 -7.93 -1.65
CA ARG A 206 -14.18 -8.10 -1.09
C ARG A 206 -13.67 -9.53 -1.28
N GLU A 207 -14.52 -10.52 -1.06
CA GLU A 207 -14.20 -11.92 -1.28
C GLU A 207 -13.86 -12.18 -2.76
N ALA A 208 -14.68 -11.71 -3.69
CA ALA A 208 -14.41 -11.84 -5.12
C ALA A 208 -13.10 -11.13 -5.52
N ALA A 209 -12.85 -9.93 -5.00
CA ALA A 209 -11.61 -9.19 -5.26
C ALA A 209 -10.39 -9.98 -4.77
N LEU A 210 -10.44 -10.58 -3.59
CA LEU A 210 -9.38 -11.42 -3.03
C LEU A 210 -9.13 -12.66 -3.88
N GLN A 211 -10.20 -13.43 -4.21
CA GLN A 211 -10.11 -14.66 -4.99
C GLN A 211 -9.54 -14.43 -6.39
N HIS A 212 -9.87 -13.30 -7.01
CA HIS A 212 -9.40 -12.93 -8.35
C HIS A 212 -8.16 -12.03 -8.34
N LYS A 213 -7.56 -11.78 -7.17
CA LYS A 213 -6.35 -10.94 -6.97
C LYS A 213 -6.49 -9.54 -7.59
N VAL A 214 -7.69 -8.96 -7.49
CA VAL A 214 -7.95 -7.59 -7.94
C VAL A 214 -7.47 -6.60 -6.89
N THR A 215 -6.69 -5.60 -7.30
CA THR A 215 -6.24 -4.51 -6.43
C THR A 215 -7.44 -3.81 -5.81
N TYR A 216 -7.42 -3.65 -4.49
CA TYR A 216 -8.55 -3.15 -3.73
C TYR A 216 -8.12 -2.11 -2.69
N THR A 217 -8.79 -0.96 -2.67
CA THR A 217 -8.59 0.07 -1.65
C THR A 217 -9.91 0.43 -0.97
N THR A 218 -9.83 0.64 0.36
CA THR A 218 -10.98 0.97 1.21
C THR A 218 -11.03 2.44 1.63
N THR A 219 -10.03 3.23 1.25
CA THR A 219 -9.89 4.63 1.63
C THR A 219 -9.49 5.50 0.44
N ILE A 220 -9.85 6.78 0.48
CA ILE A 220 -9.38 7.77 -0.50
C ILE A 220 -7.86 7.95 -0.45
N ALA A 221 -7.26 7.87 0.73
CA ALA A 221 -5.80 7.94 0.88
C ALA A 221 -5.09 6.77 0.17
N GLY A 222 -5.59 5.53 0.36
CA GLY A 222 -5.08 4.36 -0.36
C GLY A 222 -5.27 4.47 -1.87
N ALA A 223 -6.44 4.97 -2.34
CA ALA A 223 -6.67 5.20 -3.75
C ALA A 223 -5.69 6.23 -4.34
N LYS A 224 -5.43 7.34 -3.65
CA LYS A 224 -4.42 8.34 -4.05
C LYS A 224 -3.02 7.74 -4.14
N ALA A 225 -2.61 6.96 -3.14
CA ALA A 225 -1.31 6.31 -3.12
C ALA A 225 -1.15 5.33 -4.30
N THR A 226 -2.17 4.51 -4.57
CA THR A 226 -2.17 3.58 -5.71
C THR A 226 -2.13 4.32 -7.04
N ILE A 227 -2.90 5.41 -7.22
CA ILE A 227 -2.89 6.22 -8.45
C ILE A 227 -1.52 6.90 -8.66
N ASN A 228 -0.87 7.38 -7.59
CA ASN A 228 0.48 7.92 -7.69
C ASN A 228 1.49 6.85 -8.10
N ALA A 229 1.37 5.64 -7.57
CA ALA A 229 2.21 4.53 -8.00
C ALA A 229 1.97 4.15 -9.48
N ILE A 230 0.71 4.11 -9.94
CA ILE A 230 0.38 3.90 -11.36
C ILE A 230 1.07 4.96 -12.24
N GLU A 231 0.96 6.24 -11.86
CA GLU A 231 1.58 7.33 -12.62
C GLU A 231 3.07 7.14 -12.81
N VAL A 232 3.77 6.81 -11.74
CA VAL A 232 5.22 6.63 -11.78
C VAL A 232 5.61 5.39 -12.59
N LEU A 233 4.88 4.28 -12.39
CA LEU A 233 5.13 3.03 -13.11
C LEU A 233 4.86 3.11 -14.61
N LEU A 234 3.95 4.00 -15.04
CA LEU A 234 3.71 4.27 -16.46
C LEU A 234 4.82 5.11 -17.11
N LYS A 235 5.54 5.91 -16.31
CA LYS A 235 6.62 6.79 -16.82
C LYS A 235 7.98 6.12 -16.78
N GLU A 236 8.26 5.32 -15.74
CA GLU A 236 9.59 4.81 -15.45
C GLU A 236 9.55 3.37 -14.91
N GLN A 237 10.59 2.61 -15.20
CA GLN A 237 10.78 1.30 -14.57
C GLN A 237 11.26 1.43 -13.12
N ILE A 238 10.83 0.50 -12.27
CA ILE A 238 11.32 0.42 -10.88
C ILE A 238 12.80 0.05 -10.88
N ASN A 239 13.61 0.94 -10.31
CA ASN A 239 15.02 0.70 -10.09
C ASN A 239 15.27 0.12 -8.70
N ILE A 240 16.07 -0.93 -8.60
CA ILE A 240 16.44 -1.58 -7.33
C ILE A 240 17.82 -1.06 -6.92
N LYS A 241 17.90 -0.46 -5.73
CA LYS A 241 19.13 -0.03 -5.09
C LYS A 241 19.29 -0.77 -3.77
N SER A 242 20.52 -1.10 -3.38
CA SER A 242 20.78 -1.67 -2.06
C SER A 242 20.58 -0.64 -0.95
N LEU A 243 20.25 -1.08 0.28
CA LEU A 243 20.14 -0.20 1.43
C LEU A 243 21.43 0.60 1.67
N GLN A 244 22.58 0.00 1.44
CA GLN A 244 23.88 0.66 1.56
C GLN A 244 24.01 1.87 0.62
N ARG A 245 23.44 1.80 -0.58
CA ARG A 245 23.42 2.95 -1.50
C ARG A 245 22.51 4.07 -1.04
N TYR A 246 21.40 3.77 -0.37
CA TYR A 246 20.52 4.78 0.22
C TYR A 246 21.19 5.48 1.41
N HIS A 247 22.08 4.78 2.14
CA HIS A 247 22.75 5.29 3.33
C HIS A 247 24.16 5.78 3.11
N GLY A 248 24.77 5.51 1.94
CA GLY A 248 26.22 5.62 1.66
C GLY A 248 26.83 7.01 1.92
N ALA A 249 26.07 8.08 1.82
CA ALA A 249 26.55 9.43 2.13
C ALA A 249 26.67 9.72 3.64
N ARG A 250 25.95 8.97 4.50
CA ARG A 250 25.89 9.22 5.96
C ARG A 250 26.83 8.36 6.79
N LEU A 251 27.19 7.16 6.34
CA LEU A 251 27.91 6.19 7.15
C LEU A 251 29.42 6.19 6.90
N GLY A 252 29.95 7.06 6.03
CA GLY A 252 31.38 7.06 5.68
C GLY A 252 31.86 5.71 5.09
N ILE A 253 30.95 4.82 4.76
CA ILE A 253 31.25 3.56 4.12
C ILE A 253 31.54 3.85 2.65
N GLN A 254 32.82 3.92 2.30
CA GLN A 254 33.24 3.87 0.90
C GLN A 254 32.59 2.62 0.30
N ASN A 255 31.76 2.81 -0.74
CA ASN A 255 31.13 1.71 -1.45
C ASN A 255 32.19 0.69 -1.84
N PRO A 256 32.07 -0.57 -1.45
CA PRO A 256 32.83 -1.60 -2.12
C PRO A 256 32.38 -1.55 -3.58
N VAL A 257 33.29 -1.24 -4.48
CA VAL A 257 33.09 -1.34 -5.91
C VAL A 257 32.80 -2.81 -6.18
N VAL A 258 31.52 -3.17 -6.28
CA VAL A 258 31.13 -4.46 -6.82
C VAL A 258 31.27 -4.30 -8.34
N SER A 259 32.51 -4.47 -8.81
CA SER A 259 32.80 -4.74 -10.21
C SER A 259 32.40 -6.20 -10.48
N GLY A 260 31.18 -6.39 -10.90
CA GLY A 260 30.67 -7.70 -11.29
C GLY A 260 29.27 -7.52 -11.88
N ASN A 261 29.14 -7.75 -13.18
CA ASN A 261 27.84 -7.92 -13.81
C ASN A 261 27.08 -9.03 -13.06
N PRO A 262 25.77 -8.87 -12.82
CA PRO A 262 24.97 -9.95 -12.25
C PRO A 262 25.07 -11.16 -13.17
N PRO A 263 25.18 -12.39 -12.63
CA PRO A 263 25.24 -13.59 -13.45
C PRO A 263 23.95 -13.68 -14.27
N THR A 264 24.09 -13.68 -15.59
CA THR A 264 23.02 -14.02 -16.53
C THR A 264 22.61 -15.45 -16.25
N ARG A 265 21.45 -15.69 -15.67
CA ARG A 265 20.84 -17.01 -15.62
C ARG A 265 20.40 -17.38 -17.03
N GLU A 266 21.24 -18.12 -17.74
CA GLU A 266 20.81 -18.90 -18.90
C GLU A 266 19.92 -20.04 -18.37
N HIS A 267 18.61 -19.94 -18.64
CA HIS A 267 17.72 -21.08 -18.53
C HIS A 267 18.00 -22.02 -19.71
N LYS A 268 18.86 -23.02 -19.49
CA LYS A 268 18.89 -24.20 -20.36
C LYS A 268 17.60 -24.98 -20.11
N VAL A 269 16.65 -24.87 -21.05
CA VAL A 269 15.56 -25.83 -21.19
C VAL A 269 16.21 -27.11 -21.72
N GLN A 270 16.36 -28.14 -20.89
CA GLN A 270 16.61 -29.48 -21.37
C GLN A 270 15.28 -30.05 -21.87
N ASN A 271 15.17 -30.14 -23.17
CA ASN A 271 14.22 -31.04 -23.82
C ASN A 271 14.71 -32.47 -23.56
N THR A 272 13.92 -33.25 -22.86
CA THR A 272 14.05 -34.71 -22.87
C THR A 272 12.91 -35.26 -23.72
N ASP A 273 13.31 -35.94 -24.78
CA ASP A 273 12.48 -36.81 -25.64
C ASP A 273 11.70 -37.85 -24.86
#